data_7f38f4ec92378f156dab07b7fe1fd9ce
#
_entry.id   7f38f4ec92378f156dab07b7fe1fd9ce
#
_cell.length_a   1.000
_cell.length_b   1.000
_cell.length_c   1.000
_cell.angle_alpha   90.00
_cell.angle_beta   90.00
_cell.angle_gamma   90.00
#
_symmetry.space_group_name_H-M   'P 1'
#
loop_
_entity.id
_entity.type
_entity.pdbx_description
1 polymer ?
#
loop_
_entity_poly.entity_id
_entity_poly.type
_entity_poly.pdbx_seq_one_letter_code
_entity_poly.pdbx_strand_id
1 'polypeptide(L)'
;MKAMAHIPAAEIVVHRVIWSVPVGALVLILLGRTATLREAFRSPRTLAMGCVTATLISVNWGIYIWAVNSGHALDAALGYYINPLFSILLGALLLGERLSRLQLAAIGLAAVAVAILTLDSGRFPWVALSLTVTFGLYALAKKRLPIGPNQGFLLEVLILLAPALAYLVYLIMTGQNHFGQGVSFDTWMLVGCGVVTAVPLIFYANGAKRLRLSTIGILQYIAPTMIFLCAVLVFDEPFGRARMIAFPLIWAALVIYSISLFQQMRHKRA
;
A
#
# COMPACT_ATOMS: atom_id res chain seq x y z
N MET A 1 -1.27 -5.48 14.20
CA MET A 1 0.05 -6.10 13.98
C MET A 1 0.70 -6.51 15.29
N LYS A 2 0.94 -5.61 16.29
CA LYS A 2 1.53 -6.01 17.59
C LYS A 2 0.78 -7.18 18.26
N ALA A 3 -0.56 -7.23 18.18
CA ALA A 3 -1.38 -8.31 18.75
C ALA A 3 -1.17 -9.69 18.06
N MET A 4 -0.58 -9.74 16.88
CA MET A 4 -0.28 -10.94 16.11
C MET A 4 1.22 -11.15 15.92
N ALA A 5 2.08 -10.57 16.77
CA ALA A 5 3.54 -10.66 16.63
C ALA A 5 4.07 -12.10 16.82
N HIS A 6 3.31 -12.94 17.49
CA HIS A 6 3.61 -14.37 17.69
C HIS A 6 3.29 -15.23 16.45
N ILE A 7 2.46 -14.71 15.51
CA ILE A 7 2.07 -15.43 14.29
C ILE A 7 3.11 -15.14 13.18
N PRO A 8 3.64 -16.15 12.48
CA PRO A 8 4.58 -15.97 11.38
C PRO A 8 4.04 -15.04 10.29
N ALA A 9 4.91 -14.16 9.77
CA ALA A 9 4.54 -13.20 8.74
C ALA A 9 3.88 -13.84 7.51
N ALA A 10 4.39 -14.99 7.08
CA ALA A 10 3.86 -15.72 5.93
C ALA A 10 2.41 -16.19 6.16
N GLU A 11 2.07 -16.68 7.37
CA GLU A 11 0.70 -17.09 7.71
C GLU A 11 -0.25 -15.90 7.70
N ILE A 12 0.16 -14.75 8.22
CA ILE A 12 -0.64 -13.52 8.17
C ILE A 12 -0.91 -13.11 6.70
N VAL A 13 0.11 -13.17 5.82
CA VAL A 13 -0.07 -12.88 4.38
C VAL A 13 -1.07 -13.83 3.73
N VAL A 14 -0.99 -15.12 4.04
CA VAL A 14 -1.93 -16.14 3.54
C VAL A 14 -3.37 -15.81 3.92
N HIS A 15 -3.62 -15.50 5.18
CA HIS A 15 -4.96 -15.14 5.65
C HIS A 15 -5.44 -13.79 5.08
N ARG A 16 -4.53 -12.82 4.86
CA ARG A 16 -4.86 -11.59 4.14
C ARG A 16 -5.39 -11.88 2.73
N VAL A 17 -4.78 -12.81 2.02
CA VAL A 17 -5.24 -13.23 0.68
C VAL A 17 -6.57 -13.94 0.76
N ILE A 18 -6.66 -15.03 1.54
CA ILE A 18 -7.84 -15.90 1.63
C ILE A 18 -9.09 -15.08 2.01
N TRP A 19 -9.02 -14.30 3.08
CA TRP A 19 -10.16 -13.54 3.59
C TRP A 19 -10.45 -12.25 2.80
N SER A 20 -9.54 -11.83 1.91
CA SER A 20 -9.83 -10.74 0.95
C SER A 20 -10.71 -11.21 -0.20
N VAL A 21 -10.72 -12.50 -0.54
CA VAL A 21 -11.54 -13.04 -1.62
C VAL A 21 -13.05 -12.82 -1.39
N PRO A 22 -13.64 -13.23 -0.26
CA PRO A 22 -15.07 -13.00 -0.03
C PRO A 22 -15.42 -11.51 0.01
N VAL A 23 -14.54 -10.65 0.54
CA VAL A 23 -14.77 -9.20 0.58
C VAL A 23 -14.76 -8.61 -0.84
N GLY A 24 -13.77 -8.96 -1.66
CA GLY A 24 -13.67 -8.52 -3.05
C GLY A 24 -14.82 -9.04 -3.91
N ALA A 25 -15.22 -10.30 -3.72
CA ALA A 25 -16.35 -10.90 -4.41
C ALA A 25 -17.67 -10.20 -4.05
N LEU A 26 -17.91 -9.95 -2.76
CA LEU A 26 -19.09 -9.22 -2.28
C LEU A 26 -19.17 -7.83 -2.92
N VAL A 27 -18.07 -7.08 -2.95
CA VAL A 27 -18.04 -5.75 -3.59
C VAL A 27 -18.38 -5.84 -5.08
N LEU A 28 -17.88 -6.84 -5.82
CA LEU A 28 -18.20 -6.99 -7.24
C LEU A 28 -19.66 -7.37 -7.46
N ILE A 29 -20.22 -8.25 -6.63
CA ILE A 29 -21.63 -8.66 -6.70
C ILE A 29 -22.52 -7.44 -6.44
N LEU A 30 -22.28 -6.68 -5.39
CA LEU A 30 -23.06 -5.48 -5.06
C LEU A 30 -22.98 -4.40 -6.14
N LEU A 31 -21.87 -4.32 -6.88
CA LEU A 31 -21.70 -3.38 -7.99
C LEU A 31 -22.24 -3.92 -9.35
N GLY A 32 -22.69 -5.16 -9.42
CA GLY A 32 -23.17 -5.80 -10.66
C GLY A 32 -22.09 -5.95 -11.75
N ARG A 33 -20.79 -6.08 -11.37
CA ARG A 33 -19.66 -6.04 -12.32
C ARG A 33 -18.89 -7.36 -12.44
N THR A 34 -19.55 -8.47 -12.23
CA THR A 34 -18.94 -9.82 -12.26
C THR A 34 -18.58 -10.32 -13.66
N ALA A 35 -19.35 -9.91 -14.69
CA ALA A 35 -19.16 -10.38 -16.07
C ALA A 35 -17.75 -10.05 -16.62
N THR A 36 -17.25 -8.85 -16.37
CA THR A 36 -15.93 -8.39 -16.82
C THR A 36 -14.75 -9.15 -16.16
N LEU A 37 -14.97 -9.77 -15.01
CA LEU A 37 -13.96 -10.62 -14.37
C LEU A 37 -13.72 -11.91 -15.18
N ARG A 38 -14.77 -12.53 -15.71
CA ARG A 38 -14.67 -13.72 -16.57
C ARG A 38 -13.88 -13.43 -17.85
N GLU A 39 -14.09 -12.24 -18.43
CA GLU A 39 -13.31 -11.78 -19.59
C GLU A 39 -11.83 -11.58 -19.25
N ALA A 40 -11.54 -11.07 -18.06
CA ALA A 40 -10.16 -10.90 -17.60
C ALA A 40 -9.37 -12.22 -17.56
N PHE A 41 -10.00 -13.32 -17.10
CA PHE A 41 -9.38 -14.65 -17.10
C PHE A 41 -9.19 -15.23 -18.50
N ARG A 42 -9.95 -14.77 -19.50
CA ARG A 42 -9.81 -15.20 -20.91
C ARG A 42 -8.76 -14.40 -21.67
N SER A 43 -8.29 -13.28 -21.15
CA SER A 43 -7.28 -12.42 -21.77
C SER A 43 -5.89 -12.76 -21.23
N PRO A 44 -4.99 -13.40 -21.99
CA PRO A 44 -3.64 -13.72 -21.52
C PRO A 44 -2.86 -12.50 -21.09
N ARG A 45 -3.04 -11.37 -21.77
CA ARG A 45 -2.40 -10.09 -21.42
C ARG A 45 -2.87 -9.57 -20.07
N THR A 46 -4.19 -9.59 -19.82
CA THR A 46 -4.76 -9.15 -18.56
C THR A 46 -4.34 -10.04 -17.41
N LEU A 47 -4.32 -11.36 -17.66
CA LEU A 47 -3.88 -12.33 -16.66
C LEU A 47 -2.39 -12.16 -16.31
N ALA A 48 -1.51 -12.01 -17.31
CA ALA A 48 -0.09 -11.76 -17.10
C ALA A 48 0.14 -10.47 -16.30
N MET A 49 -0.55 -9.38 -16.64
CA MET A 49 -0.49 -8.14 -15.86
C MET A 49 -1.06 -8.30 -14.44
N GLY A 50 -2.11 -9.10 -14.27
CA GLY A 50 -2.66 -9.47 -12.97
C GLY A 50 -1.65 -10.27 -12.13
N CYS A 51 -0.90 -11.20 -12.74
CA CYS A 51 0.19 -11.91 -12.06
C CYS A 51 1.30 -10.96 -11.61
N VAL A 52 1.68 -9.99 -12.43
CA VAL A 52 2.69 -8.98 -12.06
C VAL A 52 2.20 -8.15 -10.87
N THR A 53 0.97 -7.63 -10.91
CA THR A 53 0.43 -6.84 -9.80
C THR A 53 0.26 -7.68 -8.53
N ALA A 54 -0.20 -8.92 -8.64
CA ALA A 54 -0.34 -9.85 -7.53
C ALA A 54 1.01 -10.16 -6.87
N THR A 55 2.05 -10.43 -7.68
CA THR A 55 3.41 -10.67 -7.18
C THR A 55 3.97 -9.44 -6.48
N LEU A 56 3.88 -8.26 -7.09
CA LEU A 56 4.40 -7.02 -6.52
C LEU A 56 3.77 -6.71 -5.15
N ILE A 57 2.46 -6.86 -5.02
CA ILE A 57 1.77 -6.56 -3.77
C ILE A 57 2.03 -7.64 -2.70
N SER A 58 2.12 -8.92 -3.07
CA SER A 58 2.42 -9.98 -2.10
C SER A 58 3.85 -9.91 -1.57
N VAL A 59 4.82 -9.61 -2.44
CA VAL A 59 6.22 -9.35 -2.04
C VAL A 59 6.29 -8.14 -1.11
N ASN A 60 5.60 -7.05 -1.45
CA ASN A 60 5.52 -5.87 -0.61
C ASN A 60 4.96 -6.18 0.78
N TRP A 61 3.88 -6.93 0.89
CA TRP A 61 3.32 -7.36 2.16
C TRP A 61 4.28 -8.26 2.95
N GLY A 62 4.94 -9.20 2.29
CA GLY A 62 5.92 -10.08 2.91
C GLY A 62 7.08 -9.29 3.53
N ILE A 63 7.68 -8.37 2.76
CA ILE A 63 8.76 -7.49 3.25
C ILE A 63 8.28 -6.64 4.44
N TYR A 64 7.08 -6.05 4.34
CA TYR A 64 6.53 -5.20 5.41
C TYR A 64 6.33 -5.97 6.70
N ILE A 65 5.66 -7.13 6.64
CA ILE A 65 5.36 -7.93 7.84
C ILE A 65 6.66 -8.48 8.43
N TRP A 66 7.59 -8.96 7.56
CA TRP A 66 8.91 -9.39 8.00
C TRP A 66 9.65 -8.26 8.73
N ALA A 67 9.68 -7.07 8.16
CA ALA A 67 10.36 -5.92 8.75
C ALA A 67 9.79 -5.55 10.13
N VAL A 68 8.46 -5.56 10.28
CA VAL A 68 7.80 -5.28 11.56
C VAL A 68 8.14 -6.34 12.61
N ASN A 69 8.16 -7.63 12.21
CA ASN A 69 8.43 -8.74 13.14
C ASN A 69 9.90 -8.90 13.48
N SER A 70 10.82 -8.42 12.60
CA SER A 70 12.29 -8.54 12.78
C SER A 70 12.94 -7.29 13.37
N GLY A 71 12.17 -6.36 13.94
CA GLY A 71 12.72 -5.15 14.56
C GLY A 71 13.13 -4.04 13.57
N HIS A 72 12.76 -4.15 12.26
CA HIS A 72 13.03 -3.15 11.22
C HIS A 72 11.80 -2.25 10.93
N ALA A 73 10.92 -2.08 11.93
CA ALA A 73 9.68 -1.30 11.77
C ALA A 73 9.96 0.17 11.40
N LEU A 74 11.04 0.76 11.89
CA LEU A 74 11.44 2.14 11.53
C LEU A 74 11.84 2.23 10.05
N ASP A 75 12.55 1.23 9.51
CA ASP A 75 12.93 1.19 8.10
C ASP A 75 11.68 1.03 7.21
N ALA A 76 10.72 0.20 7.64
CA ALA A 76 9.44 0.07 6.96
C ALA A 76 8.64 1.39 6.98
N ALA A 77 8.62 2.08 8.13
CA ALA A 77 8.00 3.39 8.25
C ALA A 77 8.64 4.43 7.30
N LEU A 78 9.98 4.42 7.19
CA LEU A 78 10.69 5.29 6.25
C LEU A 78 10.25 5.04 4.80
N GLY A 79 9.97 3.79 4.42
CA GLY A 79 9.43 3.46 3.11
C GLY A 79 8.12 4.17 2.79
N TYR A 80 7.24 4.35 3.77
CA TYR A 80 6.00 5.13 3.59
C TYR A 80 6.25 6.62 3.33
N TYR A 81 7.37 7.17 3.79
CA TYR A 81 7.73 8.56 3.48
C TYR A 81 8.39 8.70 2.10
N ILE A 82 9.16 7.71 1.66
CA ILE A 82 9.81 7.71 0.34
C ILE A 82 8.81 7.36 -0.78
N ASN A 83 7.86 6.47 -0.52
CA ASN A 83 6.91 5.95 -1.50
C ASN A 83 6.11 7.02 -2.27
N PRO A 84 5.59 8.11 -1.64
CA PRO A 84 4.93 9.19 -2.35
C PRO A 84 5.82 9.86 -3.41
N LEU A 85 7.07 10.15 -3.05
CA LEU A 85 8.05 10.77 -3.98
C LEU A 85 8.33 9.86 -5.17
N PHE A 86 8.51 8.57 -4.93
CA PHE A 86 8.72 7.58 -5.98
C PHE A 86 7.50 7.45 -6.89
N SER A 87 6.29 7.46 -6.33
CA SER A 87 5.03 7.45 -7.10
C SER A 87 4.91 8.67 -8.01
N ILE A 88 5.28 9.86 -7.52
CA ILE A 88 5.30 11.09 -8.31
C ILE A 88 6.35 11.00 -9.42
N LEU A 89 7.55 10.51 -9.11
CA LEU A 89 8.62 10.30 -10.08
C LEU A 89 8.16 9.34 -11.21
N LEU A 90 7.53 8.22 -10.87
CA LEU A 90 6.97 7.30 -11.86
C LEU A 90 5.87 7.95 -12.70
N GLY A 91 5.00 8.77 -12.09
CA GLY A 91 3.97 9.53 -12.80
C GLY A 91 4.57 10.50 -13.81
N ALA A 92 5.58 11.25 -13.41
CA ALA A 92 6.25 12.21 -14.27
C ALA A 92 7.05 11.53 -15.41
N LEU A 93 7.88 10.53 -15.09
CA LEU A 93 8.78 9.90 -16.05
C LEU A 93 8.08 8.91 -16.99
N LEU A 94 7.17 8.06 -16.46
CA LEU A 94 6.59 6.94 -17.22
C LEU A 94 5.17 7.18 -17.73
N LEU A 95 4.46 8.14 -17.14
CA LEU A 95 3.10 8.52 -17.56
C LEU A 95 3.05 9.92 -18.21
N GLY A 96 4.17 10.64 -18.27
CA GLY A 96 4.25 11.98 -18.86
C GLY A 96 3.43 13.02 -18.08
N GLU A 97 3.22 12.84 -16.77
CA GLU A 97 2.50 13.78 -15.95
C GLU A 97 3.29 15.09 -15.80
N ARG A 98 2.75 16.19 -16.31
CA ARG A 98 3.38 17.51 -16.18
C ARG A 98 3.09 18.08 -14.79
N LEU A 99 4.14 18.45 -14.09
CA LEU A 99 4.09 19.02 -12.75
C LEU A 99 4.18 20.55 -12.84
N SER A 100 3.36 21.26 -12.09
CA SER A 100 3.46 22.71 -11.96
C SER A 100 4.65 23.10 -11.08
N ARG A 101 5.06 24.38 -11.15
CA ARG A 101 6.15 24.90 -10.28
C ARG A 101 5.85 24.73 -8.79
N LEU A 102 4.58 24.92 -8.38
CA LEU A 102 4.14 24.71 -7.00
C LEU A 102 4.21 23.23 -6.60
N GLN A 103 3.86 22.32 -7.51
CA GLN A 103 3.99 20.88 -7.27
C GLN A 103 5.45 20.47 -7.14
N LEU A 104 6.35 21.01 -7.97
CA LEU A 104 7.78 20.76 -7.84
C LEU A 104 8.35 21.29 -6.51
N ALA A 105 7.94 22.48 -6.06
CA ALA A 105 8.32 23.00 -4.75
C ALA A 105 7.85 22.11 -3.61
N ALA A 106 6.59 21.61 -3.66
CA ALA A 106 6.06 20.68 -2.67
C ALA A 106 6.85 19.36 -2.62
N ILE A 107 7.20 18.83 -3.80
CA ILE A 107 8.02 17.61 -3.92
C ILE A 107 9.42 17.84 -3.34
N GLY A 108 10.02 19.01 -3.61
CA GLY A 108 11.31 19.40 -3.06
C GLY A 108 11.29 19.43 -1.52
N LEU A 109 10.25 20.05 -0.91
CA LEU A 109 10.08 20.05 0.56
C LEU A 109 9.94 18.63 1.12
N ALA A 110 9.12 17.79 0.49
CA ALA A 110 8.96 16.42 0.90
C ALA A 110 10.27 15.61 0.76
N ALA A 111 11.05 15.85 -0.31
CA ALA A 111 12.35 15.22 -0.50
C ALA A 111 13.36 15.61 0.59
N VAL A 112 13.39 16.89 0.99
CA VAL A 112 14.21 17.36 2.12
C VAL A 112 13.79 16.67 3.43
N ALA A 113 12.49 16.58 3.71
CA ALA A 113 11.99 15.89 4.89
C ALA A 113 12.42 14.40 4.93
N VAL A 114 12.29 13.72 3.79
CA VAL A 114 12.72 12.32 3.64
C VAL A 114 14.23 12.18 3.83
N ALA A 115 15.02 13.10 3.27
CA ALA A 115 16.49 13.11 3.44
C ALA A 115 16.86 13.26 4.92
N ILE A 116 16.22 14.16 5.67
CA ILE A 116 16.44 14.34 7.11
C ILE A 116 16.17 13.04 7.86
N LEU A 117 15.02 12.39 7.60
CA LEU A 117 14.65 11.13 8.25
C LEU A 117 15.60 9.98 7.89
N THR A 118 16.07 9.94 6.64
CA THR A 118 17.01 8.92 6.17
C THR A 118 18.38 9.07 6.83
N LEU A 119 18.88 10.30 6.92
CA LEU A 119 20.17 10.60 7.58
C LEU A 119 20.11 10.31 9.09
N ASP A 120 19.00 10.63 9.73
CA ASP A 120 18.78 10.34 11.16
C ASP A 120 18.75 8.83 11.45
N SER A 121 18.30 8.01 10.50
CA SER A 121 18.28 6.56 10.65
C SER A 121 19.67 5.91 10.73
N GLY A 122 20.71 6.57 10.20
CA GLY A 122 22.12 6.14 10.26
C GLY A 122 22.44 4.83 9.54
N ARG A 123 21.51 4.26 8.75
CA ARG A 123 21.66 2.98 8.05
C ARG A 123 21.19 3.10 6.61
N PHE A 124 21.77 2.25 5.73
CA PHE A 124 21.24 2.16 4.35
C PHE A 124 19.83 1.56 4.36
N PRO A 125 18.82 2.29 3.85
CA PRO A 125 17.42 1.95 4.05
C PRO A 125 16.92 0.93 3.01
N TRP A 126 17.57 -0.25 2.89
CA TRP A 126 17.21 -1.25 1.86
C TRP A 126 15.76 -1.75 1.97
N VAL A 127 15.24 -1.90 3.21
CA VAL A 127 13.84 -2.28 3.45
C VAL A 127 12.90 -1.21 2.92
N ALA A 128 13.17 0.06 3.27
CA ALA A 128 12.38 1.19 2.81
C ALA A 128 12.38 1.30 1.27
N LEU A 129 13.54 1.14 0.65
CA LEU A 129 13.66 1.17 -0.81
C LEU A 129 12.93 0.01 -1.47
N SER A 130 13.05 -1.21 -0.94
CA SER A 130 12.35 -2.38 -1.47
C SER A 130 10.82 -2.23 -1.40
N LEU A 131 10.31 -1.73 -0.26
CA LEU A 131 8.89 -1.43 -0.09
C LEU A 131 8.43 -0.34 -1.06
N THR A 132 9.21 0.72 -1.21
CA THR A 132 8.93 1.83 -2.12
C THR A 132 8.88 1.38 -3.58
N VAL A 133 9.87 0.63 -4.03
CA VAL A 133 9.95 0.17 -5.43
C VAL A 133 8.81 -0.80 -5.73
N THR A 134 8.60 -1.81 -4.88
CA THR A 134 7.53 -2.79 -5.10
C THR A 134 6.15 -2.15 -5.11
N PHE A 135 5.85 -1.23 -4.18
CA PHE A 135 4.56 -0.56 -4.13
C PHE A 135 4.38 0.47 -5.26
N GLY A 136 5.41 1.23 -5.60
CA GLY A 136 5.34 2.19 -6.71
C GLY A 136 5.15 1.51 -8.07
N LEU A 137 5.86 0.40 -8.32
CA LEU A 137 5.67 -0.42 -9.51
C LEU A 137 4.27 -1.06 -9.53
N TYR A 138 3.78 -1.53 -8.38
CA TYR A 138 2.40 -2.00 -8.23
C TYR A 138 1.40 -0.91 -8.62
N ALA A 139 1.56 0.31 -8.12
CA ALA A 139 0.71 1.45 -8.44
C ALA A 139 0.68 1.75 -9.94
N LEU A 140 1.84 1.77 -10.58
CA LEU A 140 1.98 1.97 -12.02
C LEU A 140 1.32 0.85 -12.83
N ALA A 141 1.59 -0.41 -12.48
CA ALA A 141 1.02 -1.56 -13.14
C ALA A 141 -0.51 -1.60 -12.96
N LYS A 142 -0.99 -1.29 -11.76
CA LYS A 142 -2.44 -1.17 -11.45
C LYS A 142 -3.13 -0.12 -12.30
N LYS A 143 -2.49 1.03 -12.50
CA LYS A 143 -3.02 2.10 -13.36
C LYS A 143 -3.15 1.65 -14.82
N ARG A 144 -2.22 0.83 -15.30
CA ARG A 144 -2.19 0.31 -16.69
C ARG A 144 -3.00 -0.96 -16.89
N LEU A 145 -3.42 -1.66 -15.84
CA LEU A 145 -4.17 -2.92 -15.93
C LEU A 145 -5.48 -2.70 -16.72
N PRO A 146 -5.76 -3.45 -17.81
CA PRO A 146 -6.86 -3.18 -18.75
C PRO A 146 -8.23 -3.64 -18.25
N ILE A 147 -8.46 -3.65 -16.94
CA ILE A 147 -9.76 -3.97 -16.31
C ILE A 147 -10.08 -2.94 -15.22
N GLY A 148 -11.32 -2.96 -14.75
CA GLY A 148 -11.78 -2.09 -13.68
C GLY A 148 -11.00 -2.30 -12.37
N PRO A 149 -10.97 -1.28 -11.50
CA PRO A 149 -10.16 -1.34 -10.27
C PRO A 149 -10.58 -2.46 -9.32
N ASN A 150 -11.89 -2.68 -9.15
CA ASN A 150 -12.43 -3.70 -8.24
C ASN A 150 -12.22 -5.12 -8.80
N GLN A 151 -12.41 -5.29 -10.12
CA GLN A 151 -12.11 -6.55 -10.80
C GLN A 151 -10.62 -6.87 -10.74
N GLY A 152 -9.76 -5.85 -10.91
CA GLY A 152 -8.31 -6.02 -10.80
C GLY A 152 -7.86 -6.42 -9.40
N PHE A 153 -8.51 -5.91 -8.35
CA PHE A 153 -8.24 -6.36 -6.98
C PHE A 153 -8.66 -7.83 -6.78
N LEU A 154 -9.88 -8.18 -7.20
CA LEU A 154 -10.34 -9.56 -7.05
C LEU A 154 -9.50 -10.54 -7.89
N LEU A 155 -9.09 -10.15 -9.11
CA LEU A 155 -8.18 -10.95 -9.94
C LEU A 155 -6.87 -11.25 -9.22
N GLU A 156 -6.25 -10.25 -8.58
CA GLU A 156 -4.99 -10.41 -7.84
C GLU A 156 -5.13 -11.39 -6.68
N VAL A 157 -6.15 -11.25 -5.84
CA VAL A 157 -6.33 -12.15 -4.70
C VAL A 157 -6.75 -13.55 -5.13
N LEU A 158 -7.44 -13.72 -6.28
CA LEU A 158 -7.74 -15.04 -6.85
C LEU A 158 -6.50 -15.71 -7.43
N ILE A 159 -5.58 -14.96 -8.06
CA ILE A 159 -4.29 -15.48 -8.52
C ILE A 159 -3.46 -15.96 -7.31
N LEU A 160 -3.43 -15.18 -6.24
CA LEU A 160 -2.70 -15.52 -5.01
C LEU A 160 -3.38 -16.61 -4.18
N LEU A 161 -4.66 -16.92 -4.42
CA LEU A 161 -5.42 -17.87 -3.62
C LEU A 161 -4.83 -19.29 -3.68
N ALA A 162 -4.42 -19.73 -4.86
CA ALA A 162 -3.86 -21.08 -5.03
C ALA A 162 -2.56 -21.28 -4.21
N PRO A 163 -1.52 -20.44 -4.33
CA PRO A 163 -0.34 -20.55 -3.50
C PRO A 163 -0.64 -20.30 -2.01
N ALA A 164 -1.60 -19.43 -1.66
CA ALA A 164 -1.99 -19.19 -0.29
C ALA A 164 -2.64 -20.43 0.35
N LEU A 165 -3.57 -21.09 -0.36
CA LEU A 165 -4.19 -22.32 0.11
C LEU A 165 -3.16 -23.47 0.22
N ALA A 166 -2.26 -23.60 -0.74
CA ALA A 166 -1.19 -24.59 -0.69
C ALA A 166 -0.30 -24.41 0.54
N TYR A 167 0.07 -23.16 0.86
CA TYR A 167 0.87 -22.87 2.05
C TYR A 167 0.07 -23.07 3.35
N LEU A 168 -1.22 -22.72 3.38
CA LEU A 168 -2.07 -23.01 4.54
C LEU A 168 -2.19 -24.51 4.80
N VAL A 169 -2.39 -25.31 3.76
CA VAL A 169 -2.41 -26.79 3.88
C VAL A 169 -1.08 -27.31 4.43
N TYR A 170 0.06 -26.79 3.93
CA TYR A 170 1.37 -27.12 4.48
C TYR A 170 1.48 -26.80 5.98
N LEU A 171 1.03 -25.61 6.42
CA LEU A 171 1.04 -25.23 7.84
C LEU A 171 0.16 -26.17 8.70
N ILE A 172 -1.01 -26.55 8.18
CA ILE A 172 -1.91 -27.50 8.87
C ILE A 172 -1.24 -28.87 8.99
N MET A 173 -0.65 -29.37 7.91
CA MET A 173 0.00 -30.70 7.89
C MET A 173 1.23 -30.75 8.80
N THR A 174 1.94 -29.63 8.98
CA THR A 174 3.12 -29.53 9.87
C THR A 174 2.76 -29.12 11.31
N GLY A 175 1.48 -28.88 11.61
CA GLY A 175 1.04 -28.45 12.94
C GLY A 175 1.50 -27.04 13.33
N GLN A 176 1.88 -26.21 12.35
CA GLN A 176 2.41 -24.86 12.59
C GLN A 176 1.37 -23.74 12.36
N ASN A 177 0.11 -24.11 12.05
CA ASN A 177 -0.95 -23.13 11.84
C ASN A 177 -1.48 -22.60 13.18
N HIS A 178 -1.85 -21.31 13.21
CA HIS A 178 -2.49 -20.67 14.38
C HIS A 178 -4.01 -20.49 14.20
N PHE A 179 -4.51 -20.68 12.99
CA PHE A 179 -5.94 -20.55 12.68
C PHE A 179 -6.75 -21.74 13.24
N GLY A 180 -7.77 -21.44 14.03
CA GLY A 180 -8.63 -22.47 14.64
C GLY A 180 -7.98 -23.22 15.81
N GLN A 181 -6.81 -22.87 16.27
CA GLN A 181 -6.06 -23.49 17.36
C GLN A 181 -6.30 -22.71 18.67
N GLY A 182 -7.32 -23.12 19.43
CA GLY A 182 -7.49 -22.77 20.85
C GLY A 182 -7.83 -21.31 21.21
N VAL A 183 -7.19 -20.32 20.60
CA VAL A 183 -7.41 -18.90 20.88
C VAL A 183 -8.34 -18.29 19.85
N SER A 184 -9.61 -18.10 20.21
CA SER A 184 -10.62 -17.49 19.32
C SER A 184 -10.22 -16.09 18.82
N PHE A 185 -9.46 -15.34 19.63
CA PHE A 185 -8.97 -14.01 19.28
C PHE A 185 -8.06 -14.03 18.05
N ASP A 186 -7.08 -14.93 17.96
CA ASP A 186 -6.18 -15.04 16.81
C ASP A 186 -6.93 -15.39 15.53
N THR A 187 -7.89 -16.32 15.64
CA THR A 187 -8.76 -16.71 14.52
C THR A 187 -9.54 -15.50 13.98
N TRP A 188 -10.16 -14.70 14.85
CA TRP A 188 -10.89 -13.50 14.43
C TRP A 188 -9.96 -12.41 13.88
N MET A 189 -8.77 -12.26 14.44
CA MET A 189 -7.76 -11.34 13.91
C MET A 189 -7.31 -11.73 12.50
N LEU A 190 -7.06 -13.02 12.25
CA LEU A 190 -6.70 -13.54 10.93
C LEU A 190 -7.83 -13.37 9.91
N VAL A 191 -9.09 -13.62 10.30
CA VAL A 191 -10.27 -13.33 9.45
C VAL A 191 -10.36 -11.83 9.16
N GLY A 192 -10.22 -11.00 10.19
CA GLY A 192 -10.25 -9.54 10.07
C GLY A 192 -9.18 -8.97 9.13
N CYS A 193 -8.04 -9.66 8.96
CA CYS A 193 -6.99 -9.29 8.01
C CYS A 193 -7.52 -9.11 6.57
N GLY A 194 -8.53 -9.89 6.16
CA GLY A 194 -9.15 -9.76 4.85
C GLY A 194 -9.83 -8.40 4.65
N VAL A 195 -10.64 -7.98 5.59
CA VAL A 195 -11.36 -6.69 5.54
C VAL A 195 -10.37 -5.53 5.56
N VAL A 196 -9.44 -5.56 6.54
CA VAL A 196 -8.41 -4.51 6.71
C VAL A 196 -7.49 -4.41 5.49
N THR A 197 -7.37 -5.48 4.70
CA THR A 197 -6.60 -5.49 3.45
C THR A 197 -7.45 -5.05 2.26
N ALA A 198 -8.61 -5.65 2.08
CA ALA A 198 -9.44 -5.46 0.89
C ALA A 198 -9.99 -4.04 0.80
N VAL A 199 -10.52 -3.50 1.89
CA VAL A 199 -11.18 -2.19 1.88
C VAL A 199 -10.23 -1.06 1.45
N PRO A 200 -9.06 -0.84 2.09
CA PRO A 200 -8.12 0.20 1.66
C PRO A 200 -7.60 -0.01 0.25
N LEU A 201 -7.30 -1.26 -0.17
CA LEU A 201 -6.78 -1.55 -1.50
C LEU A 201 -7.81 -1.34 -2.60
N ILE A 202 -9.09 -1.62 -2.35
CA ILE A 202 -10.18 -1.30 -3.27
C ILE A 202 -10.30 0.22 -3.45
N PHE A 203 -10.27 0.99 -2.37
CA PHE A 203 -10.25 2.46 -2.45
C PHE A 203 -9.01 2.96 -3.20
N TYR A 204 -7.84 2.44 -2.87
CA TYR A 204 -6.59 2.78 -3.56
C TYR A 204 -6.65 2.47 -5.06
N ALA A 205 -7.13 1.28 -5.45
CA ALA A 205 -7.26 0.88 -6.84
C ALA A 205 -8.21 1.78 -7.63
N ASN A 206 -9.33 2.21 -7.02
CA ASN A 206 -10.25 3.18 -7.62
C ASN A 206 -9.60 4.55 -7.78
N GLY A 207 -8.84 5.01 -6.78
CA GLY A 207 -8.03 6.22 -6.85
C GLY A 207 -6.99 6.16 -7.96
N ALA A 208 -6.22 5.07 -8.03
CA ALA A 208 -5.16 4.87 -9.03
C ALA A 208 -5.68 4.93 -10.48
N LYS A 209 -6.90 4.47 -10.72
CA LYS A 209 -7.53 4.53 -12.04
C LYS A 209 -8.04 5.92 -12.42
N ARG A 210 -8.46 6.71 -11.46
CA ARG A 210 -9.17 7.99 -11.69
C ARG A 210 -8.28 9.22 -11.52
N LEU A 211 -7.27 9.12 -10.65
CA LEU A 211 -6.40 10.23 -10.30
C LEU A 211 -5.04 10.11 -11.00
N ARG A 212 -4.32 11.23 -11.06
CA ARG A 212 -2.90 11.23 -11.46
C ARG A 212 -2.08 10.50 -10.40
N LEU A 213 -1.01 9.83 -10.81
CA LEU A 213 -0.15 9.09 -9.88
C LEU A 213 0.56 10.04 -8.92
N SER A 214 0.92 11.25 -9.39
CA SER A 214 1.44 12.33 -8.56
C SER A 214 0.47 12.79 -7.47
N THR A 215 -0.83 12.87 -7.78
CA THR A 215 -1.86 13.21 -6.79
C THR A 215 -2.00 12.12 -5.73
N ILE A 216 -2.02 10.85 -6.15
CA ILE A 216 -2.06 9.72 -5.21
C ILE A 216 -0.81 9.72 -4.33
N GLY A 217 0.38 9.95 -4.91
CA GLY A 217 1.62 10.04 -4.17
C GLY A 217 1.52 11.04 -3.02
N ILE A 218 1.05 12.25 -3.27
CA ILE A 218 0.89 13.25 -2.19
C ILE A 218 -0.15 12.82 -1.15
N LEU A 219 -1.29 12.26 -1.57
CA LEU A 219 -2.32 11.79 -0.62
C LEU A 219 -1.82 10.65 0.28
N GLN A 220 -0.84 9.88 -0.15
CA GLN A 220 -0.23 8.83 0.67
C GLN A 220 0.47 9.37 1.92
N TYR A 221 0.86 10.63 1.97
CA TYR A 221 1.42 11.24 3.20
C TYR A 221 0.41 11.37 4.35
N ILE A 222 -0.89 11.22 4.07
CA ILE A 222 -1.93 11.22 5.12
C ILE A 222 -1.69 10.03 6.08
N ALA A 223 -1.38 8.85 5.57
CA ALA A 223 -1.20 7.65 6.40
C ALA A 223 -0.02 7.79 7.40
N PRO A 224 1.21 8.12 6.99
CA PRO A 224 2.30 8.35 7.93
C PRO A 224 2.02 9.51 8.89
N THR A 225 1.31 10.56 8.45
CA THR A 225 0.89 11.65 9.33
C THR A 225 -0.05 11.16 10.42
N MET A 226 -1.05 10.33 10.08
CA MET A 226 -1.97 9.75 11.06
C MET A 226 -1.25 8.80 12.03
N ILE A 227 -0.34 7.96 11.51
CA ILE A 227 0.49 7.07 12.34
C ILE A 227 1.30 7.90 13.34
N PHE A 228 1.91 8.99 12.88
CA PHE A 228 2.67 9.91 13.71
C PHE A 228 1.80 10.53 14.82
N LEU A 229 0.64 11.08 14.47
CA LEU A 229 -0.27 11.66 15.45
C LEU A 229 -0.72 10.65 16.52
N CYS A 230 -1.00 9.41 16.11
CA CYS A 230 -1.31 8.32 17.04
C CYS A 230 -0.12 7.99 17.96
N ALA A 231 1.11 7.94 17.42
CA ALA A 231 2.30 7.64 18.21
C ALA A 231 2.53 8.70 19.30
N VAL A 232 2.39 9.98 18.94
CA VAL A 232 2.63 11.09 19.87
C VAL A 232 1.47 11.30 20.85
N LEU A 233 0.20 11.31 20.34
CA LEU A 233 -0.95 11.69 21.17
C LEU A 233 -1.58 10.53 21.94
N VAL A 234 -1.38 9.29 21.50
CA VAL A 234 -2.00 8.09 22.10
C VAL A 234 -0.99 7.22 22.83
N PHE A 235 0.24 7.16 22.32
CA PHE A 235 1.28 6.27 22.88
C PHE A 235 2.40 7.02 23.61
N ASP A 236 2.33 8.37 23.69
CA ASP A 236 3.34 9.24 24.33
C ASP A 236 4.79 8.88 23.93
N GLU A 237 4.98 8.43 22.66
CA GLU A 237 6.31 8.06 22.18
C GLU A 237 7.24 9.30 22.10
N PRO A 238 8.50 9.20 22.55
CA PRO A 238 9.44 10.31 22.53
C PRO A 238 9.71 10.77 21.11
N PHE A 239 9.59 12.06 20.90
CA PHE A 239 9.63 12.68 19.58
C PHE A 239 11.04 13.18 19.25
N GLY A 240 11.76 12.45 18.39
CA GLY A 240 13.13 12.80 17.98
C GLY A 240 13.19 14.09 17.16
N ARG A 241 14.31 14.84 17.26
CA ARG A 241 14.53 16.13 16.59
C ARG A 241 14.33 16.08 15.08
N ALA A 242 14.76 15.00 14.42
CA ALA A 242 14.58 14.83 12.97
C ALA A 242 13.09 14.81 12.59
N ARG A 243 12.25 14.11 13.35
CA ARG A 243 10.81 14.07 13.13
C ARG A 243 10.15 15.43 13.36
N MET A 244 10.59 16.19 14.38
CA MET A 244 10.10 17.55 14.65
C MET A 244 10.32 18.51 13.47
N ILE A 245 11.36 18.31 12.67
CA ILE A 245 11.64 19.12 11.49
C ILE A 245 10.94 18.55 10.25
N ALA A 246 10.99 17.23 10.06
CA ALA A 246 10.49 16.58 8.86
C ALA A 246 8.97 16.66 8.71
N PHE A 247 8.20 16.51 9.80
CA PHE A 247 6.73 16.54 9.73
C PHE A 247 6.15 17.89 9.28
N PRO A 248 6.56 19.04 9.84
CA PRO A 248 6.11 20.34 9.35
C PRO A 248 6.44 20.57 7.87
N LEU A 249 7.60 20.09 7.39
CA LEU A 249 7.96 20.17 5.96
C LEU A 249 7.02 19.34 5.10
N ILE A 250 6.66 18.10 5.54
CA ILE A 250 5.70 17.24 4.85
C ILE A 250 4.31 17.91 4.82
N TRP A 251 3.86 18.47 5.94
CA TRP A 251 2.57 19.14 5.98
C TRP A 251 2.53 20.40 5.11
N ALA A 252 3.62 21.20 5.11
CA ALA A 252 3.75 22.33 4.21
C ALA A 252 3.70 21.86 2.74
N ALA A 253 4.38 20.76 2.39
CA ALA A 253 4.33 20.16 1.08
C ALA A 253 2.89 19.74 0.69
N LEU A 254 2.14 19.10 1.60
CA LEU A 254 0.74 18.73 1.38
C LEU A 254 -0.15 19.94 1.11
N VAL A 255 0.00 21.00 1.89
CA VAL A 255 -0.78 22.24 1.72
C VAL A 255 -0.47 22.90 0.38
N ILE A 256 0.82 23.10 0.05
CA ILE A 256 1.25 23.70 -1.24
C ILE A 256 0.73 22.88 -2.42
N TYR A 257 0.84 21.56 -2.36
CA TYR A 257 0.37 20.68 -3.43
C TYR A 257 -1.16 20.74 -3.58
N SER A 258 -1.90 20.76 -2.46
CA SER A 258 -3.35 20.90 -2.47
C SER A 258 -3.80 22.23 -3.09
N ILE A 259 -3.16 23.33 -2.74
CA ILE A 259 -3.41 24.66 -3.36
C ILE A 259 -3.22 24.58 -4.87
N SER A 260 -2.11 23.97 -5.33
CA SER A 260 -1.84 23.79 -6.76
C SER A 260 -2.94 22.98 -7.47
N LEU A 261 -3.44 21.91 -6.84
CA LEU A 261 -4.56 21.12 -7.39
C LEU A 261 -5.84 21.95 -7.53
N PHE A 262 -6.19 22.73 -6.51
CA PHE A 262 -7.36 23.60 -6.56
C PHE A 262 -7.25 24.68 -7.65
N GLN A 263 -6.07 25.28 -7.83
CA GLN A 263 -5.83 26.25 -8.92
C GLN A 263 -6.02 25.59 -10.30
N GLN A 264 -5.45 24.40 -10.51
CA GLN A 264 -5.61 23.67 -11.77
C GLN A 264 -7.08 23.27 -12.06
N MET A 265 -7.86 22.91 -11.02
CA MET A 265 -9.28 22.61 -11.20
C MET A 265 -10.11 23.84 -11.57
N ARG A 266 -9.80 25.02 -10.98
CA ARG A 266 -10.47 26.28 -11.33
C ARG A 266 -10.19 26.70 -12.78
N HIS A 267 -8.94 26.62 -13.24
CA HIS A 267 -8.57 26.95 -14.62
C HIS A 267 -9.15 26.01 -15.68
N LYS A 268 -9.57 24.79 -15.31
CA LYS A 268 -10.24 23.86 -16.24
C LYS A 268 -11.75 24.08 -16.32
N ARG A 269 -12.34 24.83 -15.38
CA ARG A 269 -13.78 25.12 -15.36
C ARG A 269 -14.12 26.52 -15.92
N ALA A 270 -13.13 27.38 -16.05
CA ALA A 270 -13.19 28.65 -16.77
C ALA A 270 -12.79 28.46 -18.24
#